data_4cc54a8738387e962d42f0ceab9cebf5
#
_entry.id   4cc54a8738387e962d42f0ceab9cebf5
#
_cell.length_a   1.000
_cell.length_b   1.000
_cell.length_c   1.000
_cell.angle_alpha   90.00
_cell.angle_beta   90.00
_cell.angle_gamma   90.00
#
_symmetry.space_group_name_H-M   'P 1'
#
loop_
_entity.id
_entity.type
_entity.pdbx_description
1 polymer ?
#
loop_
_entity_poly.entity_id
_entity_poly.type
_entity_poly.pdbx_seq_one_letter_code
_entity_poly.pdbx_strand_id
1 'polypeptide(L)'
;MGLFDRLRGDDAPRVAFFGIDGVPYSFLESQFDEFENLAAIADEGAAGAINSIVPPESSACWPALTTGRNPGETGVYGFQEREPGTYDTYVPVGNDVQADRLWDRVAEDGRNATVMNVPVTFPPQRNVQRMVSGFLSRGLERAARPDELQSYLESIGYRIDVDAKLGHDPDKTEFVEDAHETLDTRFEAFHHYVEQDDWDLFFGVFMTPDRINHFLFRDYEHDGEYEEAFDELRRERLDKDEYEAYLEHGPYKEEFLEFYRTLDDYLGQLRDALPDDVTMIVASDHGFTSLDCEVYCNRWLAEQGWLDFADDDHERLGDISADTRAYSLIPGRFYLNLEGREPNGAVAEEDYDDVRDELKSMLLDLEGPDGRPVADRVVEKEAAFRGEHADLGPDLVVIPNDGYDLKSGFKPQDVVFDVGPRNGMHTFANASLFVDDPDARIDDADLYDVAPTILDLMDVEYERSELDGSSLV
;
A
#
# COMPACT_ATOMS: atom_id res chain seq x y z
N MET A 1 27.63 -2.31 29.57
CA MET A 1 26.45 -1.97 30.39
C MET A 1 26.46 -0.45 30.56
N GLY A 2 25.68 0.21 29.68
CA GLY A 2 25.57 1.67 29.65
C GLY A 2 24.64 2.19 30.75
N LEU A 3 24.71 3.51 31.00
CA LEU A 3 23.91 4.17 32.02
C LEU A 3 22.38 4.04 31.71
N PHE A 4 22.01 3.75 30.45
CA PHE A 4 20.65 3.55 29.95
C PHE A 4 20.08 2.17 30.29
N ASP A 5 20.90 1.10 30.41
CA ASP A 5 20.45 -0.24 30.84
C ASP A 5 19.90 -0.29 32.28
N ARG A 6 20.04 0.77 33.05
CA ARG A 6 19.56 0.88 34.43
C ARG A 6 18.23 1.60 34.59
N LEU A 7 17.67 2.13 33.51
CA LEU A 7 16.39 2.82 33.51
C LEU A 7 15.28 1.97 32.80
N ARG A 8 15.65 0.89 32.13
CA ARG A 8 14.68 -0.12 31.70
C ARG A 8 14.16 -0.83 32.96
N GLY A 9 12.86 -0.78 33.17
CA GLY A 9 12.20 -1.85 33.93
C GLY A 9 12.42 -3.13 33.10
N ASP A 10 13.05 -4.16 33.67
CA ASP A 10 13.30 -5.47 33.00
C ASP A 10 12.01 -6.17 32.51
N ASP A 11 10.82 -5.56 32.62
CA ASP A 11 9.48 -6.13 32.37
C ASP A 11 8.58 -5.25 31.43
N ALA A 12 9.11 -4.29 30.67
CA ALA A 12 8.27 -3.49 29.78
C ALA A 12 7.86 -4.32 28.53
N PRO A 13 6.54 -4.43 28.20
CA PRO A 13 6.10 -5.24 27.08
C PRO A 13 6.62 -4.70 25.74
N ARG A 14 6.89 -5.59 24.81
CA ARG A 14 7.51 -5.33 23.52
C ARG A 14 6.65 -5.86 22.36
N VAL A 15 6.78 -5.23 21.19
CA VAL A 15 6.05 -5.66 20.00
C VAL A 15 6.99 -5.85 18.81
N ALA A 16 6.80 -6.96 18.10
CA ALA A 16 7.37 -7.21 16.78
C ALA A 16 6.27 -7.18 15.72
N PHE A 17 6.32 -6.18 14.84
CA PHE A 17 5.37 -6.03 13.75
C PHE A 17 6.02 -6.42 12.42
N PHE A 18 5.36 -7.31 11.68
CA PHE A 18 5.75 -7.72 10.33
C PHE A 18 4.66 -7.38 9.34
N GLY A 19 4.90 -6.35 8.52
CA GLY A 19 4.03 -5.98 7.42
C GLY A 19 4.20 -6.95 6.25
N ILE A 20 3.09 -7.39 5.67
CA ILE A 20 3.00 -8.19 4.45
C ILE A 20 2.17 -7.41 3.44
N ASP A 21 2.82 -6.57 2.62
CA ASP A 21 2.16 -5.62 1.74
C ASP A 21 1.21 -6.30 0.74
N GLY A 22 -0.03 -5.79 0.65
CA GLY A 22 -1.00 -6.21 -0.36
C GLY A 22 -1.54 -7.64 -0.20
N VAL A 23 -1.63 -8.20 1.01
CA VAL A 23 -2.07 -9.60 1.19
C VAL A 23 -3.49 -9.68 1.74
N PRO A 24 -4.45 -10.26 0.96
CA PRO A 24 -5.82 -10.41 1.43
C PRO A 24 -5.98 -11.56 2.43
N TYR A 25 -6.76 -11.31 3.50
CA TYR A 25 -7.02 -12.30 4.54
C TYR A 25 -7.71 -13.57 4.02
N SER A 26 -8.70 -13.42 3.14
CA SER A 26 -9.43 -14.57 2.60
C SER A 26 -8.53 -15.54 1.83
N PHE A 27 -7.48 -15.05 1.18
CA PHE A 27 -6.48 -15.89 0.54
C PHE A 27 -5.72 -16.72 1.60
N LEU A 28 -5.18 -16.06 2.62
CA LEU A 28 -4.41 -16.75 3.67
C LEU A 28 -5.27 -17.75 4.41
N GLU A 29 -6.50 -17.37 4.80
CA GLU A 29 -7.44 -18.25 5.51
C GLU A 29 -7.77 -19.50 4.68
N SER A 30 -7.96 -19.36 3.36
CA SER A 30 -8.23 -20.46 2.45
C SER A 30 -7.08 -21.46 2.33
N GLN A 31 -5.87 -21.10 2.75
CA GLN A 31 -4.64 -21.87 2.65
C GLN A 31 -4.04 -22.26 4.02
N PHE A 32 -4.78 -22.14 5.12
CA PHE A 32 -4.27 -22.48 6.46
C PHE A 32 -3.85 -23.94 6.62
N ASP A 33 -4.31 -24.84 5.76
CA ASP A 33 -3.80 -26.22 5.70
C ASP A 33 -2.35 -26.29 5.18
N GLU A 34 -1.86 -25.27 4.46
CA GLU A 34 -0.51 -25.16 3.91
C GLU A 34 0.33 -24.08 4.62
N PHE A 35 -0.31 -23.06 5.19
CA PHE A 35 0.34 -21.95 5.94
C PHE A 35 0.18 -22.19 7.45
N GLU A 36 0.91 -23.22 7.94
CA GLU A 36 0.75 -23.72 9.31
C GLU A 36 1.15 -22.69 10.39
N ASN A 37 2.08 -21.76 10.08
CA ASN A 37 2.57 -20.77 11.02
C ASN A 37 1.56 -19.63 11.21
N LEU A 38 0.97 -19.11 10.13
CA LEU A 38 -0.11 -18.11 10.21
C LEU A 38 -1.38 -18.71 10.82
N ALA A 39 -1.70 -19.97 10.49
CA ALA A 39 -2.81 -20.70 11.12
C ALA A 39 -2.60 -20.83 12.64
N ALA A 40 -1.38 -21.09 13.10
CA ALA A 40 -1.06 -21.18 14.53
C ALA A 40 -1.25 -19.81 15.24
N ILE A 41 -0.85 -18.69 14.61
CA ILE A 41 -1.10 -17.34 15.17
C ILE A 41 -2.61 -17.08 15.26
N ALA A 42 -3.38 -17.46 14.24
CA ALA A 42 -4.84 -17.30 14.23
C ALA A 42 -5.54 -18.14 15.33
N ASP A 43 -5.06 -19.36 15.60
CA ASP A 43 -5.62 -20.25 16.60
C ASP A 43 -5.26 -19.86 18.04
N GLU A 44 -4.06 -19.32 18.26
CA GLU A 44 -3.52 -18.98 19.59
C GLU A 44 -3.84 -17.52 19.99
N GLY A 45 -4.01 -16.63 19.02
CA GLY A 45 -4.30 -15.22 19.18
C GLY A 45 -5.60 -14.81 18.49
N ALA A 46 -5.53 -13.80 17.62
CA ALA A 46 -6.64 -13.35 16.79
C ALA A 46 -6.19 -13.09 15.35
N ALA A 47 -7.05 -13.43 14.39
CA ALA A 47 -6.83 -13.12 12.98
C ALA A 47 -8.14 -12.73 12.30
N GLY A 48 -8.05 -11.87 11.29
CA GLY A 48 -9.23 -11.44 10.53
C GLY A 48 -8.92 -10.48 9.40
N ALA A 49 -9.96 -10.25 8.60
CA ALA A 49 -9.94 -9.23 7.56
C ALA A 49 -10.21 -7.86 8.17
N ILE A 50 -9.43 -6.85 7.74
CA ILE A 50 -9.65 -5.45 8.10
C ILE A 50 -9.87 -4.60 6.85
N ASN A 51 -10.46 -3.41 7.03
CA ASN A 51 -10.53 -2.44 5.96
C ASN A 51 -9.25 -1.61 5.87
N SER A 52 -8.83 -1.30 4.66
CA SER A 52 -7.80 -0.32 4.38
C SER A 52 -8.32 1.10 4.52
N ILE A 53 -7.56 2.08 4.05
CA ILE A 53 -7.95 3.49 4.00
C ILE A 53 -8.45 3.88 2.60
N VAL A 54 -8.91 5.11 2.46
CA VAL A 54 -9.30 5.72 1.18
C VAL A 54 -8.25 6.76 0.78
N PRO A 55 -7.56 6.55 -0.38
CA PRO A 55 -7.54 5.36 -1.24
C PRO A 55 -6.66 4.22 -0.66
N PRO A 56 -6.90 2.95 -1.04
CA PRO A 56 -6.09 1.81 -0.60
C PRO A 56 -4.81 1.71 -1.45
N GLU A 57 -3.82 2.51 -1.10
CA GLU A 57 -2.55 2.61 -1.82
C GLU A 57 -1.40 2.73 -0.81
N SER A 58 -0.37 1.89 -0.96
CA SER A 58 0.68 1.68 0.04
C SER A 58 1.35 2.97 0.50
N SER A 59 1.56 3.97 -0.39
CA SER A 59 2.18 5.25 0.01
C SER A 59 1.29 6.09 0.93
N ALA A 60 -0.04 5.86 0.96
CA ALA A 60 -0.96 6.48 1.91
C ALA A 60 -1.25 5.55 3.10
N CYS A 61 -1.35 4.23 2.85
CA CYS A 61 -1.67 3.23 3.85
C CYS A 61 -0.60 3.10 4.93
N TRP A 62 0.68 2.98 4.57
CA TRP A 62 1.76 2.85 5.55
C TRP A 62 1.94 4.08 6.44
N PRO A 63 1.89 5.34 5.94
CA PRO A 63 1.76 6.51 6.80
C PRO A 63 0.58 6.44 7.75
N ALA A 64 -0.62 6.08 7.26
CA ALA A 64 -1.82 5.99 8.08
C ALA A 64 -1.71 4.90 9.16
N LEU A 65 -1.26 3.69 8.81
CA LEU A 65 -1.03 2.59 9.75
C LEU A 65 -0.02 2.98 10.83
N THR A 66 1.12 3.56 10.44
CA THR A 66 2.21 3.87 11.38
C THR A 66 1.97 5.10 12.26
N THR A 67 1.01 5.95 11.91
CA THR A 67 0.61 7.12 12.69
C THR A 67 -0.71 6.94 13.44
N GLY A 68 -1.54 5.96 13.01
CA GLY A 68 -2.93 5.80 13.45
C GLY A 68 -3.82 6.96 13.01
N ARG A 69 -3.46 7.66 11.91
CA ARG A 69 -4.10 8.89 11.47
C ARG A 69 -4.53 8.84 10.01
N ASN A 70 -5.61 9.52 9.72
CA ASN A 70 -6.20 9.71 8.41
C ASN A 70 -5.25 10.48 7.47
N PRO A 71 -5.29 10.25 6.13
CA PRO A 71 -4.51 11.01 5.15
C PRO A 71 -4.63 12.53 5.25
N GLY A 72 -5.79 13.04 5.70
CA GLY A 72 -5.97 14.48 5.97
C GLY A 72 -5.15 15.01 7.15
N GLU A 73 -4.63 14.16 8.03
CA GLU A 73 -3.68 14.49 9.09
C GLU A 73 -2.23 14.19 8.65
N THR A 74 -2.01 13.08 7.94
CA THR A 74 -0.65 12.73 7.48
C THR A 74 -0.17 13.60 6.32
N GLY A 75 -1.08 14.19 5.53
CA GLY A 75 -0.78 14.98 4.34
C GLY A 75 -0.37 14.15 3.12
N VAL A 76 -0.46 12.81 3.19
CA VAL A 76 -0.08 11.89 2.10
C VAL A 76 -1.31 11.09 1.66
N TYR A 77 -1.68 11.22 0.38
CA TYR A 77 -2.89 10.65 -0.21
C TYR A 77 -2.59 9.56 -1.25
N GLY A 78 -1.33 9.36 -1.61
CA GLY A 78 -0.89 8.35 -2.55
C GLY A 78 0.53 8.55 -3.06
N PHE A 79 0.86 7.84 -4.12
CA PHE A 79 2.20 7.78 -4.70
C PHE A 79 2.67 9.09 -5.36
N GLN A 80 1.75 9.94 -5.80
CA GLN A 80 2.05 11.21 -6.45
C GLN A 80 1.17 12.32 -5.88
N GLU A 81 1.78 13.34 -5.32
CA GLU A 81 1.09 14.48 -4.73
C GLU A 81 1.22 15.73 -5.60
N ARG A 82 0.26 16.67 -5.44
CA ARG A 82 0.29 17.99 -6.07
C ARG A 82 1.11 18.97 -5.24
N GLU A 83 1.92 19.79 -5.90
CA GLU A 83 2.48 20.97 -5.26
C GLU A 83 1.40 22.07 -5.18
N PRO A 84 0.94 22.49 -3.98
CA PRO A 84 -0.15 23.46 -3.83
C PRO A 84 0.06 24.75 -4.64
N GLY A 85 -0.97 25.19 -5.36
CA GLY A 85 -0.93 26.42 -6.18
C GLY A 85 -0.14 26.28 -7.47
N THR A 86 0.25 25.07 -7.86
CA THR A 86 0.93 24.75 -9.12
C THR A 86 0.27 23.53 -9.79
N TYR A 87 0.76 23.17 -10.99
CA TYR A 87 0.47 21.87 -11.62
C TYR A 87 1.68 20.93 -11.55
N ASP A 88 2.68 21.26 -10.74
CA ASP A 88 3.79 20.33 -10.49
C ASP A 88 3.34 19.23 -9.53
N THR A 89 3.93 18.07 -9.71
CA THR A 89 3.67 16.90 -8.86
C THR A 89 4.99 16.36 -8.30
N TYR A 90 4.92 15.74 -7.12
CA TYR A 90 6.07 15.13 -6.47
C TYR A 90 5.71 13.77 -5.88
N VAL A 91 6.73 12.96 -5.60
CA VAL A 91 6.59 11.70 -4.89
C VAL A 91 6.85 11.96 -3.40
N PRO A 92 5.90 11.67 -2.49
CA PRO A 92 6.07 11.94 -1.07
C PRO A 92 7.20 11.12 -0.46
N VAL A 93 7.88 11.73 0.49
CA VAL A 93 8.98 11.12 1.26
C VAL A 93 8.68 11.19 2.76
N GLY A 94 9.54 10.61 3.60
CA GLY A 94 9.32 10.54 5.05
C GLY A 94 9.08 11.88 5.75
N ASN A 95 9.68 12.97 5.24
CA ASN A 95 9.49 14.32 5.79
C ASN A 95 8.15 14.97 5.40
N ASP A 96 7.44 14.42 4.44
CA ASP A 96 6.14 14.94 4.00
C ASP A 96 5.00 14.42 4.89
N VAL A 97 5.24 13.37 5.68
CA VAL A 97 4.29 12.86 6.67
C VAL A 97 4.25 13.81 7.87
N GLN A 98 3.09 14.42 8.11
CA GLN A 98 2.90 15.51 9.06
C GLN A 98 2.41 15.05 10.45
N ALA A 99 2.45 13.75 10.73
CA ALA A 99 2.03 13.17 12.01
C ALA A 99 3.15 12.31 12.61
N ASP A 100 3.20 12.25 13.95
CA ASP A 100 4.14 11.39 14.67
C ASP A 100 3.83 9.92 14.42
N ARG A 101 4.86 9.16 14.09
CA ARG A 101 4.74 7.72 13.84
C ARG A 101 4.92 6.93 15.15
N LEU A 102 4.55 5.67 15.14
CA LEU A 102 4.72 4.75 16.26
C LEU A 102 6.11 4.84 16.90
N TRP A 103 7.15 4.77 16.10
CA TRP A 103 8.53 4.84 16.62
C TRP A 103 8.95 6.21 17.13
N ASP A 104 8.28 7.31 16.75
CA ASP A 104 8.49 8.63 17.36
C ASP A 104 7.96 8.61 18.79
N ARG A 105 6.74 8.08 19.01
CA ARG A 105 6.11 7.91 20.34
C ARG A 105 6.90 6.94 21.22
N VAL A 106 7.38 5.84 20.67
CA VAL A 106 8.25 4.88 21.34
C VAL A 106 9.56 5.52 21.77
N ALA A 107 10.17 6.36 20.92
CA ALA A 107 11.39 7.10 21.27
C ALA A 107 11.15 8.19 22.32
N GLU A 108 9.99 8.85 22.33
CA GLU A 108 9.59 9.83 23.37
C GLU A 108 9.41 9.16 24.73
N ASP A 109 8.90 7.91 24.76
CA ASP A 109 8.83 7.07 25.96
C ASP A 109 10.21 6.50 26.41
N GLY A 110 11.28 6.86 25.70
CA GLY A 110 12.65 6.47 26.02
C GLY A 110 13.01 5.03 25.60
N ARG A 111 12.23 4.42 24.74
CA ARG A 111 12.42 3.06 24.22
C ARG A 111 13.09 3.07 22.85
N ASN A 112 13.55 1.91 22.41
CA ASN A 112 14.30 1.75 21.16
C ASN A 112 13.41 1.11 20.09
N ALA A 113 13.46 1.67 18.87
CA ALA A 113 12.83 1.06 17.71
C ALA A 113 13.87 0.63 16.66
N THR A 114 13.62 -0.51 16.04
CA THR A 114 14.27 -0.97 14.80
C THR A 114 13.21 -0.99 13.71
N VAL A 115 13.38 -0.18 12.67
CA VAL A 115 12.39 0.04 11.60
C VAL A 115 13.00 -0.35 10.26
N MET A 116 12.39 -1.29 9.57
CA MET A 116 12.99 -1.87 8.36
C MET A 116 12.01 -1.91 7.20
N ASN A 117 12.38 -1.24 6.11
CA ASN A 117 11.72 -1.29 4.80
C ASN A 117 10.29 -0.74 4.75
N VAL A 118 9.90 0.13 5.66
CA VAL A 118 8.59 0.78 5.64
C VAL A 118 8.53 1.83 4.51
N PRO A 119 7.48 1.82 3.65
CA PRO A 119 7.30 2.84 2.64
C PRO A 119 7.19 4.27 3.19
N VAL A 120 7.56 5.26 2.38
CA VAL A 120 7.50 6.69 2.72
C VAL A 120 8.28 7.03 4.01
N THR A 121 9.45 6.42 4.21
CA THR A 121 10.33 6.68 5.36
C THR A 121 11.70 7.26 4.98
N PHE A 122 11.93 7.52 3.68
CA PHE A 122 13.17 8.14 3.22
C PHE A 122 13.14 9.67 3.43
N PRO A 123 14.22 10.29 3.94
CA PRO A 123 15.44 9.69 4.48
C PRO A 123 15.23 9.10 5.88
N PRO A 124 16.08 8.14 6.33
CA PRO A 124 15.91 7.49 7.63
C PRO A 124 16.00 8.50 8.78
N GLN A 125 15.06 8.39 9.73
CA GLN A 125 14.93 9.27 10.88
C GLN A 125 16.11 9.10 11.86
N ARG A 126 16.47 10.16 12.58
CA ARG A 126 17.64 10.17 13.47
C ARG A 126 17.35 9.76 14.90
N ASN A 127 16.09 9.83 15.32
CA ASN A 127 15.60 9.43 16.62
C ASN A 127 15.29 7.93 16.73
N VAL A 128 15.35 7.19 15.62
CA VAL A 128 15.18 5.74 15.56
C VAL A 128 16.56 5.07 15.69
N GLN A 129 16.66 4.05 16.53
CA GLN A 129 17.91 3.34 16.79
C GLN A 129 18.51 2.73 15.51
N ARG A 130 17.70 2.03 14.74
CA ARG A 130 18.05 1.46 13.44
C ARG A 130 16.91 1.70 12.47
N MET A 131 17.24 2.20 11.28
CA MET A 131 16.25 2.37 10.23
C MET A 131 16.88 2.09 8.86
N VAL A 132 16.20 1.24 8.07
CA VAL A 132 16.35 1.21 6.62
C VAL A 132 15.02 1.61 5.99
N SER A 133 15.05 2.69 5.21
CA SER A 133 13.89 3.20 4.49
C SER A 133 13.49 2.24 3.37
N GLY A 134 12.19 2.09 3.14
CA GLY A 134 11.63 1.16 2.16
C GLY A 134 11.55 1.71 0.74
N PHE A 135 10.56 1.23 0.04
CA PHE A 135 10.21 1.57 -1.34
C PHE A 135 10.44 3.04 -1.69
N LEU A 136 10.96 3.32 -2.88
CA LEU A 136 11.40 4.61 -3.42
C LEU A 136 12.70 5.17 -2.84
N SER A 137 13.37 4.48 -1.94
CA SER A 137 14.69 4.89 -1.47
C SER A 137 15.76 4.70 -2.54
N ARG A 138 16.75 5.60 -2.54
CA ARG A 138 17.82 5.62 -3.55
C ARG A 138 19.13 5.02 -3.02
N GLY A 139 19.18 3.68 -2.97
CA GLY A 139 20.38 2.95 -2.55
C GLY A 139 20.60 2.93 -1.02
N LEU A 140 21.24 1.87 -0.53
CA LEU A 140 21.45 1.62 0.91
C LEU A 140 22.30 2.70 1.59
N GLU A 141 23.26 3.28 0.88
CA GLU A 141 24.15 4.33 1.36
C GLU A 141 23.42 5.60 1.85
N ARG A 142 22.16 5.76 1.47
CA ARG A 142 21.30 6.88 1.87
C ARG A 142 20.05 6.44 2.62
N ALA A 143 19.66 5.18 2.46
CA ALA A 143 18.43 4.63 3.00
C ALA A 143 18.62 3.96 4.37
N ALA A 144 19.85 3.60 4.75
CA ALA A 144 20.11 2.88 5.98
C ALA A 144 20.94 3.69 6.98
N ARG A 145 20.62 3.52 8.28
CA ARG A 145 21.46 4.01 9.39
C ARG A 145 21.17 3.20 10.67
N PRO A 146 22.17 3.09 11.61
CA PRO A 146 23.52 3.66 11.52
C PRO A 146 24.41 2.96 10.46
N ASP A 147 25.68 3.37 10.34
CA ASP A 147 26.63 2.83 9.37
C ASP A 147 26.85 1.30 9.54
N GLU A 148 26.71 0.78 10.77
CA GLU A 148 26.77 -0.65 11.08
C GLU A 148 25.61 -1.42 10.41
N LEU A 149 24.39 -0.88 10.46
CA LEU A 149 23.24 -1.44 9.75
C LEU A 149 23.50 -1.45 8.24
N GLN A 150 23.90 -0.32 7.67
CA GLN A 150 24.23 -0.22 6.24
C GLN A 150 25.26 -1.28 5.83
N SER A 151 26.37 -1.38 6.58
CA SER A 151 27.45 -2.33 6.29
C SER A 151 27.00 -3.79 6.34
N TYR A 152 26.13 -4.12 7.30
CA TYR A 152 25.54 -5.46 7.39
C TYR A 152 24.63 -5.75 6.18
N LEU A 153 23.70 -4.84 5.87
CA LEU A 153 22.79 -4.98 4.73
C LEU A 153 23.52 -5.11 3.40
N GLU A 154 24.62 -4.35 3.20
CA GLU A 154 25.49 -4.49 2.03
C GLU A 154 26.16 -5.86 1.99
N SER A 155 26.57 -6.41 3.15
CA SER A 155 27.28 -7.70 3.21
C SER A 155 26.42 -8.91 2.85
N ILE A 156 25.09 -8.82 3.10
CA ILE A 156 24.12 -9.88 2.73
C ILE A 156 23.48 -9.64 1.37
N GLY A 157 23.84 -8.56 0.66
CA GLY A 157 23.22 -8.22 -0.62
C GLY A 157 21.76 -7.77 -0.50
N TYR A 158 21.39 -7.13 0.62
CA TYR A 158 20.02 -6.68 0.90
C TYR A 158 19.44 -5.84 -0.23
N ARG A 159 18.21 -6.17 -0.61
CA ARG A 159 17.45 -5.51 -1.66
C ARG A 159 16.27 -4.73 -1.06
N ILE A 160 16.16 -3.46 -1.38
CA ILE A 160 15.06 -2.61 -0.90
C ILE A 160 13.73 -3.04 -1.55
N ASP A 161 13.76 -3.42 -2.83
CA ASP A 161 12.60 -3.86 -3.58
C ASP A 161 13.03 -4.75 -4.76
N VAL A 162 12.08 -5.45 -5.39
CA VAL A 162 12.28 -6.22 -6.61
C VAL A 162 12.48 -5.31 -7.83
N ASP A 163 13.04 -5.84 -8.91
CA ASP A 163 12.96 -5.17 -10.22
C ASP A 163 11.59 -5.44 -10.88
N ALA A 164 10.62 -4.56 -10.60
CA ALA A 164 9.27 -4.69 -11.14
C ALA A 164 9.20 -4.73 -12.69
N LYS A 165 10.28 -4.34 -13.40
CA LYS A 165 10.33 -4.44 -14.86
C LYS A 165 10.37 -5.88 -15.35
N LEU A 166 10.94 -6.80 -14.56
CA LEU A 166 10.95 -8.22 -14.85
C LEU A 166 9.52 -8.80 -14.90
N GLY A 167 8.61 -8.28 -14.07
CA GLY A 167 7.21 -8.66 -14.09
C GLY A 167 6.45 -8.27 -15.37
N HIS A 168 7.01 -7.41 -16.22
CA HIS A 168 6.43 -7.07 -17.52
C HIS A 168 6.78 -8.06 -18.65
N ASP A 169 7.74 -8.96 -18.43
CA ASP A 169 8.03 -10.03 -19.38
C ASP A 169 6.91 -11.09 -19.31
N PRO A 170 6.39 -11.60 -20.43
CA PRO A 170 5.46 -12.73 -20.44
C PRO A 170 6.01 -13.97 -19.71
N ASP A 171 7.31 -14.25 -19.82
CA ASP A 171 8.01 -15.25 -19.00
C ASP A 171 8.37 -14.64 -17.63
N LYS A 172 7.64 -15.01 -16.58
CA LYS A 172 7.81 -14.50 -15.21
C LYS A 172 8.95 -15.19 -14.44
N THR A 173 9.69 -16.12 -15.03
CA THR A 173 10.70 -16.92 -14.31
C THR A 173 11.74 -16.04 -13.63
N GLU A 174 12.33 -15.08 -14.35
CA GLU A 174 13.32 -14.16 -13.76
C GLU A 174 12.70 -13.24 -12.68
N PHE A 175 11.44 -12.88 -12.85
CA PHE A 175 10.71 -12.08 -11.85
C PHE A 175 10.49 -12.85 -10.54
N VAL A 176 10.08 -14.12 -10.64
CA VAL A 176 9.87 -14.99 -9.47
C VAL A 176 11.21 -15.24 -8.74
N GLU A 177 12.29 -15.50 -9.48
CA GLU A 177 13.64 -15.65 -8.90
C GLU A 177 14.06 -14.36 -8.15
N ASP A 178 13.88 -13.19 -8.76
CA ASP A 178 14.17 -11.88 -8.18
C ASP A 178 13.36 -11.60 -6.91
N ALA A 179 12.09 -12.02 -6.89
CA ALA A 179 11.20 -11.90 -5.74
C ALA A 179 11.65 -12.77 -4.57
N HIS A 180 12.03 -14.04 -4.83
CA HIS A 180 12.58 -14.92 -3.80
C HIS A 180 13.90 -14.40 -3.23
N GLU A 181 14.85 -13.98 -4.06
CA GLU A 181 16.11 -13.38 -3.58
C GLU A 181 15.86 -12.12 -2.70
N THR A 182 14.87 -11.32 -3.06
CA THR A 182 14.50 -10.13 -2.28
C THR A 182 13.86 -10.52 -0.95
N LEU A 183 12.98 -11.53 -0.94
CA LEU A 183 12.36 -12.07 0.26
C LEU A 183 13.42 -12.67 1.20
N ASP A 184 14.35 -13.48 0.68
CA ASP A 184 15.41 -14.15 1.43
C ASP A 184 16.32 -13.14 2.15
N THR A 185 16.83 -12.14 1.43
CA THR A 185 17.71 -11.12 2.03
C THR A 185 16.97 -10.25 3.05
N ARG A 186 15.66 -10.05 2.89
CA ARG A 186 14.80 -9.35 3.84
C ARG A 186 14.61 -10.16 5.10
N PHE A 187 14.27 -11.43 4.97
CA PHE A 187 14.16 -12.35 6.10
C PHE A 187 15.49 -12.44 6.87
N GLU A 188 16.62 -12.62 6.18
CA GLU A 188 17.95 -12.66 6.81
C GLU A 188 18.23 -11.39 7.65
N ALA A 189 17.87 -10.23 7.11
CA ALA A 189 18.03 -8.97 7.83
C ALA A 189 17.10 -8.88 9.06
N PHE A 190 15.84 -9.25 8.93
CA PHE A 190 14.88 -9.21 10.02
C PHE A 190 15.27 -10.18 11.14
N HIS A 191 15.55 -11.43 10.80
CA HIS A 191 15.97 -12.46 11.75
C HIS A 191 17.23 -12.03 12.53
N HIS A 192 18.25 -11.51 11.83
CA HIS A 192 19.47 -11.03 12.45
C HIS A 192 19.21 -9.94 13.51
N TYR A 193 18.32 -8.97 13.22
CA TYR A 193 18.05 -7.87 14.16
C TYR A 193 17.01 -8.23 15.22
N VAL A 194 16.10 -9.14 14.97
CA VAL A 194 15.21 -9.74 15.99
C VAL A 194 16.05 -10.40 17.07
N GLU A 195 17.04 -11.24 16.70
CA GLU A 195 17.90 -11.96 17.66
C GLU A 195 18.83 -11.05 18.49
N GLN A 196 19.03 -9.79 18.11
CA GLN A 196 19.90 -8.88 18.91
C GLN A 196 19.28 -8.45 20.23
N ASP A 197 17.96 -8.59 20.38
CA ASP A 197 17.23 -8.38 21.62
C ASP A 197 17.54 -7.02 22.33
N ASP A 198 17.81 -5.96 21.55
CA ASP A 198 18.16 -4.62 22.04
C ASP A 198 17.17 -3.54 21.59
N TRP A 199 16.00 -3.96 21.11
CA TRP A 199 14.87 -3.14 20.67
C TRP A 199 13.64 -3.37 21.55
N ASP A 200 12.72 -2.41 21.58
CA ASP A 200 11.42 -2.51 22.24
C ASP A 200 10.28 -2.61 21.20
N LEU A 201 10.44 -1.93 20.06
CA LEU A 201 9.61 -2.07 18.87
C LEU A 201 10.47 -2.56 17.70
N PHE A 202 10.16 -3.73 17.16
CA PHE A 202 10.63 -4.14 15.84
C PHE A 202 9.52 -3.92 14.83
N PHE A 203 9.79 -3.18 13.75
CA PHE A 203 8.80 -2.89 12.71
C PHE A 203 9.41 -3.14 11.33
N GLY A 204 9.06 -4.27 10.71
CA GLY A 204 9.60 -4.68 9.41
C GLY A 204 8.50 -4.89 8.37
N VAL A 205 8.76 -4.54 7.09
CA VAL A 205 7.79 -4.73 6.01
C VAL A 205 8.37 -5.58 4.89
N PHE A 206 7.68 -6.66 4.56
CA PHE A 206 7.84 -7.44 3.35
C PHE A 206 6.98 -6.80 2.24
N MET A 207 7.63 -6.05 1.33
CA MET A 207 6.98 -5.45 0.15
C MET A 207 6.75 -6.45 -0.98
N THR A 208 7.48 -7.55 -0.95
CA THR A 208 7.54 -8.52 -2.04
C THR A 208 6.20 -9.20 -2.35
N PRO A 209 5.32 -9.47 -1.34
CA PRO A 209 3.97 -10.01 -1.61
C PRO A 209 3.15 -9.15 -2.57
N ASP A 210 3.11 -7.81 -2.37
CA ASP A 210 2.45 -6.90 -3.30
C ASP A 210 2.97 -7.04 -4.73
N ARG A 211 4.29 -7.17 -4.88
CA ARG A 211 4.91 -7.32 -6.20
C ARG A 211 4.51 -8.62 -6.89
N ILE A 212 4.53 -9.73 -6.16
CA ILE A 212 4.04 -11.03 -6.64
C ILE A 212 2.57 -10.93 -7.01
N ASN A 213 1.74 -10.33 -6.16
CA ASN A 213 0.31 -10.19 -6.38
C ASN A 213 0.00 -9.37 -7.64
N HIS A 214 0.73 -8.32 -7.93
CA HIS A 214 0.51 -7.53 -9.14
C HIS A 214 0.68 -8.31 -10.44
N PHE A 215 1.49 -9.38 -10.45
CA PHE A 215 1.83 -10.08 -11.69
C PHE A 215 1.39 -11.55 -11.72
N LEU A 216 1.02 -12.15 -10.56
CA LEU A 216 0.69 -13.57 -10.46
C LEU A 216 -0.62 -13.87 -9.71
N PHE A 217 -1.33 -12.87 -9.13
CA PHE A 217 -2.50 -13.13 -8.29
C PHE A 217 -3.61 -13.84 -9.05
N ARG A 218 -3.83 -13.46 -10.30
CA ARG A 218 -4.81 -14.11 -11.17
C ARG A 218 -4.46 -15.57 -11.48
N ASP A 219 -3.19 -15.92 -11.58
CA ASP A 219 -2.75 -17.30 -11.80
C ASP A 219 -3.17 -18.22 -10.66
N TYR A 220 -3.23 -17.66 -9.44
CA TYR A 220 -3.77 -18.36 -8.28
C TYR A 220 -5.29 -18.43 -8.28
N GLU A 221 -5.98 -17.30 -8.44
CA GLU A 221 -7.42 -17.17 -8.22
C GLU A 221 -8.25 -17.75 -9.36
N HIS A 222 -7.69 -17.83 -10.56
CA HIS A 222 -8.45 -18.14 -11.75
C HIS A 222 -8.70 -19.65 -11.92
N ASP A 223 -9.96 -20.01 -12.11
CA ASP A 223 -10.44 -21.39 -12.34
C ASP A 223 -10.62 -21.77 -13.83
N GLY A 224 -10.24 -20.86 -14.75
CA GLY A 224 -10.30 -21.06 -16.21
C GLY A 224 -11.55 -20.52 -16.88
N GLU A 225 -12.45 -19.84 -16.16
CA GLU A 225 -13.57 -19.13 -16.76
C GLU A 225 -13.20 -17.67 -17.03
N TYR A 226 -13.18 -17.25 -18.30
CA TYR A 226 -12.97 -15.86 -18.71
C TYR A 226 -14.29 -15.22 -19.07
N GLU A 227 -14.51 -13.99 -18.63
CA GLU A 227 -15.61 -13.21 -19.15
C GLU A 227 -15.35 -12.84 -20.62
N GLU A 228 -16.32 -13.14 -21.50
CA GLU A 228 -16.19 -12.96 -22.96
C GLU A 228 -15.80 -11.52 -23.35
N ALA A 229 -16.30 -10.53 -22.60
CA ALA A 229 -15.98 -9.11 -22.85
C ALA A 229 -14.51 -8.77 -22.66
N PHE A 230 -13.87 -9.28 -21.61
CA PHE A 230 -12.45 -9.06 -21.37
C PHE A 230 -11.55 -9.91 -22.27
N ASP A 231 -12.00 -11.09 -22.68
CA ASP A 231 -11.29 -11.91 -23.67
C ASP A 231 -11.22 -11.21 -25.04
N GLU A 232 -12.30 -10.54 -25.46
CA GLU A 232 -12.31 -9.74 -26.69
C GLU A 232 -11.33 -8.56 -26.57
N LEU A 233 -11.35 -7.81 -25.46
CA LEU A 233 -10.42 -6.71 -25.20
C LEU A 233 -8.96 -7.18 -25.25
N ARG A 234 -8.63 -8.32 -24.61
CA ARG A 234 -7.27 -8.90 -24.63
C ARG A 234 -6.82 -9.31 -26.02
N ARG A 235 -7.69 -9.92 -26.82
CA ARG A 235 -7.38 -10.27 -28.23
C ARG A 235 -7.06 -9.06 -29.08
N GLU A 236 -7.66 -7.92 -28.80
CA GLU A 236 -7.44 -6.67 -29.53
C GLU A 236 -6.17 -5.94 -29.09
N ARG A 237 -5.80 -6.06 -27.80
CA ARG A 237 -4.77 -5.24 -27.16
C ARG A 237 -3.43 -5.94 -26.95
N LEU A 238 -3.43 -7.25 -26.68
CA LEU A 238 -2.23 -8.06 -26.48
C LEU A 238 -1.66 -8.52 -27.83
N ASP A 239 -0.37 -8.67 -27.90
CA ASP A 239 0.23 -9.37 -29.02
C ASP A 239 -0.08 -10.89 -28.94
N LYS A 240 0.32 -11.63 -29.98
CA LYS A 240 -0.03 -13.04 -30.07
C LYS A 240 0.58 -13.88 -28.94
N ASP A 241 1.82 -13.60 -28.58
CA ASP A 241 2.56 -14.39 -27.59
C ASP A 241 2.06 -14.05 -26.18
N GLU A 242 1.76 -12.77 -25.90
CA GLU A 242 1.11 -12.31 -24.66
C GLU A 242 -0.29 -12.90 -24.50
N TYR A 243 -1.09 -12.94 -25.58
CA TYR A 243 -2.43 -13.51 -25.53
C TYR A 243 -2.41 -15.04 -25.37
N GLU A 244 -1.45 -15.74 -26.01
CA GLU A 244 -1.27 -17.19 -25.82
C GLU A 244 -0.84 -17.51 -24.37
N ALA A 245 0.06 -16.72 -23.77
CA ALA A 245 0.44 -16.85 -22.37
C ALA A 245 -0.74 -16.60 -21.41
N TYR A 246 -1.58 -15.60 -21.72
CA TYR A 246 -2.80 -15.32 -20.98
C TYR A 246 -3.80 -16.50 -20.99
N LEU A 247 -3.89 -17.23 -22.10
CA LEU A 247 -4.80 -18.39 -22.22
C LEU A 247 -4.30 -19.65 -21.48
N GLU A 248 -3.02 -19.69 -21.11
CA GLU A 248 -2.49 -20.72 -20.22
C GLU A 248 -2.97 -20.45 -18.81
N HIS A 249 -3.94 -21.24 -18.32
CA HIS A 249 -4.56 -21.03 -17.01
C HIS A 249 -3.58 -21.29 -15.87
N GLY A 250 -3.30 -20.25 -15.08
CA GLY A 250 -2.48 -20.33 -13.89
C GLY A 250 -1.07 -20.91 -14.12
N PRO A 251 -0.32 -20.48 -15.16
CA PRO A 251 0.99 -21.05 -15.45
C PRO A 251 1.98 -20.90 -14.30
N TYR A 252 1.75 -19.91 -13.42
CA TYR A 252 2.59 -19.60 -12.25
C TYR A 252 1.89 -19.83 -10.92
N LYS A 253 0.81 -20.60 -10.88
CA LYS A 253 0.06 -20.86 -9.64
C LYS A 253 0.93 -21.55 -8.57
N GLU A 254 1.74 -22.51 -8.96
CA GLU A 254 2.61 -23.21 -8.01
C GLU A 254 3.75 -22.32 -7.51
N GLU A 255 4.35 -21.50 -8.36
CA GLU A 255 5.36 -20.51 -7.99
C GLU A 255 4.79 -19.46 -7.05
N PHE A 256 3.55 -19.02 -7.29
CA PHE A 256 2.82 -18.12 -6.39
C PHE A 256 2.63 -18.75 -5.01
N LEU A 257 2.14 -19.98 -4.93
CA LEU A 257 1.94 -20.69 -3.66
C LEU A 257 3.26 -20.98 -2.95
N GLU A 258 4.32 -21.36 -3.68
CA GLU A 258 5.64 -21.60 -3.12
C GLU A 258 6.25 -20.34 -2.49
N PHE A 259 6.05 -19.18 -3.12
CA PHE A 259 6.45 -17.90 -2.54
C PHE A 259 5.77 -17.67 -1.18
N TYR A 260 4.47 -17.93 -1.08
CA TYR A 260 3.72 -17.73 0.17
C TYR A 260 4.02 -18.79 1.23
N ARG A 261 4.31 -20.06 0.85
CA ARG A 261 4.83 -21.08 1.80
C ARG A 261 6.17 -20.62 2.38
N THR A 262 7.06 -20.08 1.55
CA THR A 262 8.34 -19.52 2.01
C THR A 262 8.13 -18.35 2.97
N LEU A 263 7.20 -17.45 2.67
CA LEU A 263 6.84 -16.34 3.56
C LEU A 263 6.28 -16.83 4.90
N ASP A 264 5.37 -17.82 4.88
CA ASP A 264 4.81 -18.43 6.10
C ASP A 264 5.91 -19.08 6.96
N ASP A 265 6.82 -19.84 6.35
CA ASP A 265 7.98 -20.43 7.01
C ASP A 265 8.89 -19.36 7.65
N TYR A 266 9.09 -18.24 6.98
CA TYR A 266 9.89 -17.13 7.50
C TYR A 266 9.20 -16.42 8.66
N LEU A 267 7.88 -16.22 8.60
CA LEU A 267 7.11 -15.66 9.72
C LEU A 267 7.15 -16.60 10.94
N GLY A 268 7.07 -17.93 10.73
CA GLY A 268 7.23 -18.92 11.78
C GLY A 268 8.62 -18.87 12.43
N GLN A 269 9.69 -18.81 11.63
CA GLN A 269 11.06 -18.69 12.14
C GLN A 269 11.29 -17.37 12.89
N LEU A 270 10.68 -16.26 12.44
CA LEU A 270 10.73 -14.99 13.14
C LEU A 270 9.99 -15.09 14.49
N ARG A 271 8.81 -15.71 14.53
CA ARG A 271 8.04 -15.97 15.76
C ARG A 271 8.87 -16.78 16.77
N ASP A 272 9.50 -17.86 16.30
CA ASP A 272 10.35 -18.74 17.15
C ASP A 272 11.59 -18.01 17.69
N ALA A 273 12.07 -16.99 17.02
CA ALA A 273 13.23 -16.19 17.44
C ALA A 273 12.85 -15.09 18.44
N LEU A 274 11.56 -14.77 18.59
CA LEU A 274 11.10 -13.75 19.53
C LEU A 274 11.17 -14.26 20.98
N PRO A 275 11.59 -13.41 21.94
CA PRO A 275 11.44 -13.70 23.37
C PRO A 275 9.98 -13.85 23.80
N ASP A 276 9.74 -14.61 24.89
CA ASP A 276 8.41 -14.90 25.43
C ASP A 276 7.56 -13.67 25.83
N ASP A 277 8.18 -12.52 26.02
CA ASP A 277 7.56 -11.24 26.41
C ASP A 277 7.26 -10.31 25.22
N VAL A 278 7.39 -10.79 23.99
CA VAL A 278 7.15 -10.04 22.76
C VAL A 278 5.86 -10.50 22.09
N THR A 279 4.94 -9.58 21.88
CA THR A 279 3.75 -9.85 21.04
C THR A 279 4.08 -9.66 19.57
N MET A 280 3.79 -10.67 18.76
CA MET A 280 3.93 -10.59 17.30
C MET A 280 2.63 -10.09 16.65
N ILE A 281 2.77 -9.18 15.69
CA ILE A 281 1.67 -8.73 14.83
C ILE A 281 2.09 -8.94 13.38
N VAL A 282 1.21 -9.50 12.55
CA VAL A 282 1.37 -9.56 11.10
C VAL A 282 0.19 -8.83 10.46
N ALA A 283 0.44 -7.84 9.58
CA ALA A 283 -0.64 -7.09 8.94
C ALA A 283 -0.31 -6.68 7.52
N SER A 284 -1.36 -6.62 6.69
CA SER A 284 -1.33 -6.00 5.37
C SER A 284 -1.93 -4.60 5.43
N ASP A 285 -1.47 -3.72 4.57
CA ASP A 285 -1.96 -2.35 4.44
C ASP A 285 -3.19 -2.23 3.56
N HIS A 286 -3.40 -3.16 2.62
CA HIS A 286 -4.62 -3.30 1.80
C HIS A 286 -4.84 -4.75 1.37
N GLY A 287 -6.04 -5.04 0.86
CA GLY A 287 -6.34 -6.31 0.24
C GLY A 287 -5.90 -6.37 -1.23
N PHE A 288 -6.18 -7.50 -1.87
CA PHE A 288 -5.85 -7.74 -3.27
C PHE A 288 -6.92 -8.62 -3.95
N THR A 289 -7.04 -8.47 -5.28
CA THR A 289 -7.89 -9.32 -6.12
C THR A 289 -7.35 -9.37 -7.54
N SER A 290 -7.89 -10.26 -8.37
CA SER A 290 -7.55 -10.35 -9.79
C SER A 290 -7.91 -9.07 -10.54
N LEU A 291 -7.06 -8.70 -11.49
CA LEU A 291 -7.25 -7.57 -12.40
C LEU A 291 -7.75 -8.04 -13.76
N ASP A 292 -8.86 -7.49 -14.21
CA ASP A 292 -9.41 -7.74 -15.54
C ASP A 292 -9.06 -6.65 -16.55
N CYS A 293 -9.07 -5.38 -16.09
CA CYS A 293 -8.94 -4.24 -16.98
C CYS A 293 -8.36 -3.01 -16.27
N GLU A 294 -7.44 -2.31 -16.92
CA GLU A 294 -6.98 -0.97 -16.53
C GLU A 294 -7.92 0.09 -17.09
N VAL A 295 -8.30 1.08 -16.27
CA VAL A 295 -9.20 2.18 -16.65
C VAL A 295 -8.43 3.50 -16.64
N TYR A 296 -8.19 4.10 -17.80
CA TYR A 296 -7.45 5.36 -17.96
C TYR A 296 -8.35 6.56 -17.68
N CYS A 297 -8.42 6.98 -16.43
CA CYS A 297 -9.31 8.03 -15.92
C CYS A 297 -9.18 9.37 -16.67
N ASN A 298 -7.96 9.82 -16.95
CA ASN A 298 -7.74 11.06 -17.67
C ASN A 298 -8.13 10.98 -19.15
N ARG A 299 -8.00 9.79 -19.77
CA ARG A 299 -8.53 9.56 -21.11
C ARG A 299 -10.05 9.62 -21.11
N TRP A 300 -10.71 8.97 -20.13
CA TRP A 300 -12.15 9.06 -19.99
C TRP A 300 -12.64 10.47 -19.77
N LEU A 301 -12.02 11.25 -18.87
CA LEU A 301 -12.34 12.67 -18.66
C LEU A 301 -12.22 13.47 -19.96
N ALA A 302 -11.20 13.19 -20.77
CA ALA A 302 -11.01 13.87 -22.07
C ALA A 302 -12.14 13.52 -23.06
N GLU A 303 -12.58 12.26 -23.14
CA GLU A 303 -13.72 11.85 -23.98
C GLU A 303 -15.04 12.46 -23.52
N GLN A 304 -15.21 12.71 -22.22
CA GLN A 304 -16.38 13.39 -21.67
C GLN A 304 -16.29 14.94 -21.80
N GLY A 305 -15.17 15.49 -22.30
CA GLY A 305 -14.96 16.93 -22.43
C GLY A 305 -14.71 17.64 -21.09
N TRP A 306 -14.23 16.91 -20.08
CA TRP A 306 -13.85 17.45 -18.77
C TRP A 306 -12.37 17.79 -18.66
N LEU A 307 -11.54 17.13 -19.43
CA LEU A 307 -10.12 17.37 -19.51
C LEU A 307 -9.71 17.65 -20.95
N ASP A 308 -8.91 18.68 -21.14
CA ASP A 308 -8.35 19.06 -22.43
C ASP A 308 -6.86 19.42 -22.26
N PHE A 309 -6.07 19.22 -23.30
CA PHE A 309 -4.64 19.51 -23.28
C PHE A 309 -4.30 20.68 -24.20
N ALA A 310 -3.24 21.41 -23.86
CA ALA A 310 -2.80 22.57 -24.63
C ALA A 310 -2.26 22.20 -26.02
N ASP A 311 -1.69 21.00 -26.14
CA ASP A 311 -1.22 20.41 -27.40
C ASP A 311 -1.27 18.86 -27.34
N ASP A 312 -0.99 18.21 -28.49
CA ASP A 312 -1.05 16.76 -28.62
C ASP A 312 0.15 16.03 -27.98
N ASP A 313 1.21 16.75 -27.59
CA ASP A 313 2.46 16.20 -27.05
C ASP A 313 2.54 16.40 -25.53
N HIS A 314 1.47 16.00 -24.82
CA HIS A 314 1.34 16.17 -23.38
C HIS A 314 1.86 14.97 -22.60
N GLU A 315 2.50 15.21 -21.44
CA GLU A 315 3.04 14.14 -20.58
C GLU A 315 2.76 14.32 -19.09
N ARG A 316 2.34 15.52 -18.66
CA ARG A 316 2.20 15.87 -17.23
C ARG A 316 0.99 16.76 -16.97
N LEU A 317 0.62 16.89 -15.70
CA LEU A 317 -0.51 17.73 -15.26
C LEU A 317 -0.40 19.20 -15.76
N GLY A 318 0.82 19.75 -15.84
CA GLY A 318 1.02 21.11 -16.32
C GLY A 318 0.69 21.36 -17.79
N ASP A 319 0.42 20.32 -18.57
CA ASP A 319 0.11 20.40 -19.99
C ASP A 319 -1.41 20.50 -20.27
N ILE A 320 -2.26 20.50 -19.21
CA ILE A 320 -3.71 20.68 -19.34
C ILE A 320 -4.07 22.09 -19.83
N SER A 321 -5.17 22.21 -20.58
CA SER A 321 -5.68 23.50 -21.05
C SER A 321 -6.43 24.27 -19.94
N ALA A 322 -6.64 25.56 -20.16
CA ALA A 322 -7.41 26.40 -19.24
C ALA A 322 -8.92 26.04 -19.20
N ASP A 323 -9.41 25.24 -20.14
CA ASP A 323 -10.81 24.81 -20.20
C ASP A 323 -11.04 23.49 -19.44
N THR A 324 -9.97 22.88 -18.89
CA THR A 324 -10.05 21.65 -18.09
C THR A 324 -10.83 21.88 -16.81
N ARG A 325 -11.91 21.11 -16.58
CA ARG A 325 -12.75 21.17 -15.38
C ARG A 325 -12.28 20.23 -14.28
N ALA A 326 -11.73 19.05 -14.63
CA ALA A 326 -11.23 18.06 -13.67
C ALA A 326 -10.08 17.25 -14.26
N TYR A 327 -9.28 16.68 -13.38
CA TYR A 327 -8.20 15.73 -13.70
C TYR A 327 -8.09 14.66 -12.60
N SER A 328 -7.43 13.55 -12.91
CA SER A 328 -7.22 12.45 -11.97
C SER A 328 -5.74 12.21 -11.70
N LEU A 329 -5.41 11.84 -10.45
CA LEU A 329 -4.15 11.24 -10.02
C LEU A 329 -4.40 9.82 -9.50
N ILE A 330 -3.39 8.95 -9.59
CA ILE A 330 -3.47 7.57 -9.11
C ILE A 330 -3.51 7.49 -7.58
N PRO A 331 -4.22 6.49 -7.01
CA PRO A 331 -5.25 5.69 -7.66
C PRO A 331 -6.63 6.38 -7.55
N GLY A 332 -7.35 6.53 -8.63
CA GLY A 332 -8.75 6.99 -8.62
C GLY A 332 -9.05 8.29 -7.87
N ARG A 333 -8.07 9.19 -7.74
CA ARG A 333 -8.18 10.47 -7.06
C ARG A 333 -8.53 11.57 -8.05
N PHE A 334 -9.72 12.16 -7.93
CA PHE A 334 -10.23 13.19 -8.83
C PHE A 334 -10.20 14.56 -8.17
N TYR A 335 -9.68 15.54 -8.90
CA TYR A 335 -9.57 16.93 -8.50
C TYR A 335 -10.32 17.81 -9.49
N LEU A 336 -11.18 18.71 -9.00
CA LEU A 336 -11.71 19.79 -9.80
C LEU A 336 -10.61 20.83 -10.04
N ASN A 337 -10.53 21.36 -11.25
CA ASN A 337 -9.60 22.45 -11.59
C ASN A 337 -10.19 23.78 -11.09
N LEU A 338 -10.06 24.03 -9.78
CA LEU A 338 -10.79 25.07 -9.04
C LEU A 338 -10.09 26.44 -9.11
N GLU A 339 -10.83 27.51 -9.36
CA GLU A 339 -10.34 28.89 -9.27
C GLU A 339 -9.78 29.18 -7.87
N GLY A 340 -8.60 29.80 -7.83
CA GLY A 340 -7.93 30.15 -6.56
C GLY A 340 -7.13 29.02 -5.90
N ARG A 341 -7.41 27.74 -6.23
CA ARG A 341 -6.62 26.58 -5.80
C ARG A 341 -5.59 26.18 -6.85
N GLU A 342 -5.99 26.06 -8.11
CA GLU A 342 -5.10 25.76 -9.24
C GLU A 342 -4.71 27.04 -10.00
N PRO A 343 -3.55 27.04 -10.70
CA PRO A 343 -3.05 28.25 -11.40
C PRO A 343 -3.99 28.79 -12.49
N ASN A 344 -4.71 27.90 -13.18
CA ASN A 344 -5.66 28.22 -14.25
C ASN A 344 -6.99 27.49 -14.01
N GLY A 345 -7.53 27.58 -12.78
CA GLY A 345 -8.78 26.92 -12.43
C GLY A 345 -9.94 27.37 -13.35
N ALA A 346 -10.70 26.39 -13.84
CA ALA A 346 -11.86 26.60 -14.71
C ALA A 346 -13.20 26.52 -13.97
N VAL A 347 -13.21 25.98 -12.76
CA VAL A 347 -14.41 25.84 -11.92
C VAL A 347 -14.43 26.95 -10.88
N ALA A 348 -15.46 27.80 -10.89
CA ALA A 348 -15.62 28.82 -9.86
C ALA A 348 -15.96 28.20 -8.50
N GLU A 349 -15.52 28.86 -7.42
CA GLU A 349 -15.81 28.38 -6.05
C GLU A 349 -17.32 28.23 -5.80
N GLU A 350 -18.14 29.13 -6.35
CA GLU A 350 -19.60 29.10 -6.22
C GLU A 350 -20.28 27.94 -6.96
N ASP A 351 -19.60 27.33 -7.94
CA ASP A 351 -20.08 26.17 -8.73
C ASP A 351 -19.51 24.84 -8.24
N TYR A 352 -18.65 24.86 -7.21
CA TYR A 352 -17.90 23.70 -6.76
C TYR A 352 -18.77 22.46 -6.46
N ASP A 353 -19.81 22.63 -5.64
CA ASP A 353 -20.68 21.52 -5.23
C ASP A 353 -21.45 20.95 -6.42
N ASP A 354 -22.03 21.81 -7.28
CA ASP A 354 -22.79 21.38 -8.45
C ASP A 354 -21.89 20.61 -9.46
N VAL A 355 -20.67 21.09 -9.68
CA VAL A 355 -19.69 20.46 -10.60
C VAL A 355 -19.16 19.15 -10.02
N ARG A 356 -18.93 19.10 -8.71
CA ARG A 356 -18.51 17.86 -8.03
C ARG A 356 -19.59 16.79 -8.09
N ASP A 357 -20.86 17.17 -7.84
CA ASP A 357 -21.99 16.24 -7.90
C ASP A 357 -22.22 15.72 -9.34
N GLU A 358 -22.04 16.58 -10.36
CA GLU A 358 -22.08 16.17 -11.76
C GLU A 358 -20.99 15.13 -12.05
N LEU A 359 -19.72 15.39 -11.66
CA LEU A 359 -18.62 14.45 -11.86
C LEU A 359 -18.85 13.14 -11.09
N LYS A 360 -19.32 13.21 -9.85
CA LYS A 360 -19.64 12.04 -9.03
C LYS A 360 -20.68 11.16 -9.69
N SER A 361 -21.76 11.76 -10.23
CA SER A 361 -22.79 11.01 -10.96
C SER A 361 -22.23 10.31 -12.19
N MET A 362 -21.39 11.01 -12.98
CA MET A 362 -20.76 10.45 -14.16
C MET A 362 -19.81 9.29 -13.83
N LEU A 363 -19.06 9.37 -12.72
CA LEU A 363 -18.16 8.32 -12.27
C LEU A 363 -18.94 7.08 -11.81
N LEU A 364 -20.09 7.25 -11.16
CA LEU A 364 -20.98 6.15 -10.77
C LEU A 364 -21.66 5.48 -11.97
N ASP A 365 -21.89 6.23 -13.05
CA ASP A 365 -22.51 5.73 -14.29
C ASP A 365 -21.46 5.16 -15.29
N LEU A 366 -20.15 5.20 -14.95
CA LEU A 366 -19.12 4.62 -15.82
C LEU A 366 -19.21 3.09 -15.80
N GLU A 367 -19.54 2.51 -16.95
CA GLU A 367 -19.61 1.06 -17.15
C GLU A 367 -18.34 0.54 -17.84
N GLY A 368 -17.87 -0.62 -17.40
CA GLY A 368 -16.76 -1.34 -18.00
C GLY A 368 -17.17 -2.10 -19.28
N PRO A 369 -16.22 -2.79 -19.93
CA PRO A 369 -16.46 -3.59 -21.13
C PRO A 369 -17.50 -4.71 -20.94
N ASP A 370 -17.64 -5.21 -19.71
CA ASP A 370 -18.59 -6.25 -19.30
C ASP A 370 -19.97 -5.70 -18.92
N GLY A 371 -20.15 -4.37 -18.93
CA GLY A 371 -21.37 -3.68 -18.54
C GLY A 371 -21.58 -3.54 -17.03
N ARG A 372 -20.61 -3.93 -16.20
CA ARG A 372 -20.63 -3.64 -14.76
C ARG A 372 -20.18 -2.19 -14.50
N PRO A 373 -20.70 -1.53 -13.45
CA PRO A 373 -20.12 -0.27 -13.00
C PRO A 373 -18.64 -0.43 -12.67
N VAL A 374 -17.81 0.52 -13.11
CA VAL A 374 -16.38 0.57 -12.72
C VAL A 374 -16.23 0.93 -11.25
N ALA A 375 -17.05 1.86 -10.74
CA ALA A 375 -17.00 2.30 -9.35
C ALA A 375 -17.90 1.43 -8.46
N ASP A 376 -17.37 0.86 -7.38
CA ASP A 376 -18.16 0.38 -6.24
C ASP A 376 -18.79 1.58 -5.52
N ARG A 377 -17.97 2.58 -5.24
CA ARG A 377 -18.39 3.84 -4.62
C ARG A 377 -17.49 5.01 -4.99
N VAL A 378 -18.06 6.21 -4.91
CA VAL A 378 -17.34 7.47 -5.07
C VAL A 378 -17.45 8.24 -3.75
N VAL A 379 -16.31 8.41 -3.08
CA VAL A 379 -16.21 9.01 -1.75
C VAL A 379 -15.85 10.50 -1.90
N GLU A 380 -16.63 11.37 -1.29
CA GLU A 380 -16.36 12.80 -1.23
C GLU A 380 -15.23 13.11 -0.24
N LYS A 381 -14.49 14.17 -0.49
CA LYS A 381 -13.37 14.63 0.34
C LYS A 381 -13.72 14.68 1.83
N GLU A 382 -14.86 15.27 2.18
CA GLU A 382 -15.30 15.47 3.56
C GLU A 382 -15.66 14.17 4.29
N ALA A 383 -15.98 13.12 3.52
CA ALA A 383 -16.22 11.77 4.06
C ALA A 383 -14.93 10.95 4.17
N ALA A 384 -13.98 11.17 3.25
CA ALA A 384 -12.74 10.45 3.22
C ALA A 384 -11.66 11.02 4.15
N PHE A 385 -11.57 12.35 4.25
CA PHE A 385 -10.44 13.04 4.89
C PHE A 385 -10.90 14.00 5.98
N ARG A 386 -10.15 13.99 7.08
CA ARG A 386 -10.31 14.95 8.21
C ARG A 386 -8.91 15.37 8.66
N GLY A 387 -8.81 16.56 9.25
CA GLY A 387 -7.56 17.07 9.79
C GLY A 387 -7.04 18.31 9.08
N GLU A 388 -5.86 18.77 9.49
CA GLU A 388 -5.29 20.06 9.07
C GLU A 388 -4.98 20.11 7.57
N HIS A 389 -4.68 18.96 6.95
CA HIS A 389 -4.28 18.85 5.54
C HIS A 389 -5.43 18.35 4.63
N ALA A 390 -6.65 18.14 5.16
CA ALA A 390 -7.77 17.58 4.39
C ALA A 390 -8.09 18.36 3.10
N ASP A 391 -7.83 19.67 3.08
CA ASP A 391 -8.04 20.53 1.91
C ASP A 391 -7.05 20.26 0.76
N LEU A 392 -5.93 19.58 1.01
CA LEU A 392 -4.96 19.17 0.00
C LEU A 392 -5.41 17.92 -0.76
N GLY A 393 -6.30 17.14 -0.15
CA GLY A 393 -6.80 15.88 -0.70
C GLY A 393 -7.63 16.06 -1.98
N PRO A 394 -7.92 14.95 -2.68
CA PRO A 394 -8.79 14.93 -3.84
C PRO A 394 -10.23 15.30 -3.48
N ASP A 395 -10.96 15.90 -4.41
CA ASP A 395 -12.36 16.28 -4.22
C ASP A 395 -13.29 15.05 -4.22
N LEU A 396 -12.90 14.02 -4.98
CA LEU A 396 -13.55 12.70 -5.03
C LEU A 396 -12.49 11.60 -5.08
N VAL A 397 -12.77 10.48 -4.41
CA VAL A 397 -11.99 9.24 -4.55
C VAL A 397 -12.92 8.13 -5.03
N VAL A 398 -12.53 7.46 -6.10
CA VAL A 398 -13.23 6.28 -6.60
C VAL A 398 -12.62 5.02 -5.99
N ILE A 399 -13.42 4.23 -5.31
CA ILE A 399 -13.09 2.85 -4.97
C ILE A 399 -13.69 1.99 -6.09
N PRO A 400 -12.86 1.31 -6.88
CA PRO A 400 -13.38 0.52 -8.00
C PRO A 400 -14.02 -0.79 -7.52
N ASN A 401 -14.86 -1.36 -8.37
CA ASN A 401 -15.25 -2.76 -8.27
C ASN A 401 -14.06 -3.66 -8.62
N ASP A 402 -14.08 -4.87 -8.09
CA ASP A 402 -13.06 -5.89 -8.37
C ASP A 402 -12.92 -6.11 -9.88
N GLY A 403 -11.67 -6.22 -10.33
CA GLY A 403 -11.31 -6.37 -11.72
C GLY A 403 -10.95 -5.05 -12.45
N TYR A 404 -11.19 -3.87 -11.88
CA TYR A 404 -10.89 -2.57 -12.49
C TYR A 404 -9.80 -1.81 -11.75
N ASP A 405 -8.63 -1.62 -12.36
CA ASP A 405 -7.56 -0.79 -11.79
C ASP A 405 -7.52 0.61 -12.43
N LEU A 406 -7.62 1.66 -11.61
CA LEU A 406 -7.73 3.05 -12.06
C LEU A 406 -6.36 3.68 -12.32
N LYS A 407 -6.07 4.02 -13.57
CA LYS A 407 -4.85 4.67 -14.03
C LYS A 407 -5.09 6.16 -14.33
N SER A 408 -4.13 6.99 -13.99
CA SER A 408 -4.25 8.44 -14.10
C SER A 408 -3.02 9.11 -14.71
N GLY A 409 -2.46 8.50 -15.77
CA GLY A 409 -1.38 9.10 -16.54
C GLY A 409 -1.82 10.29 -17.39
N PHE A 410 -0.87 11.17 -17.73
CA PHE A 410 -1.09 12.33 -18.60
C PHE A 410 -0.51 12.16 -20.01
N LYS A 411 0.17 11.05 -20.28
CA LYS A 411 0.61 10.72 -21.64
C LYS A 411 -0.59 10.34 -22.50
N PRO A 412 -0.54 10.63 -23.81
CA PRO A 412 -1.62 10.24 -24.74
C PRO A 412 -1.97 8.76 -24.61
N GLN A 413 -3.25 8.49 -24.48
CA GLN A 413 -3.84 7.15 -24.44
C GLN A 413 -4.88 7.02 -25.55
N ASP A 414 -4.88 5.89 -26.24
CA ASP A 414 -5.80 5.65 -27.35
C ASP A 414 -7.20 5.23 -26.89
N VAL A 415 -7.27 4.58 -25.73
CA VAL A 415 -8.48 3.96 -25.20
C VAL A 415 -8.70 4.25 -23.72
N VAL A 416 -9.93 4.12 -23.26
CA VAL A 416 -10.28 4.23 -21.82
C VAL A 416 -9.97 2.93 -21.09
N PHE A 417 -10.26 1.80 -21.71
CA PHE A 417 -10.07 0.47 -21.15
C PHE A 417 -8.93 -0.25 -21.85
N ASP A 418 -7.99 -0.76 -21.08
CA ASP A 418 -6.82 -1.46 -21.61
C ASP A 418 -6.46 -2.66 -20.74
N VAL A 419 -5.58 -3.49 -21.23
CA VAL A 419 -4.98 -4.60 -20.51
C VAL A 419 -3.46 -4.48 -20.58
N GLY A 420 -2.79 -4.85 -19.50
CA GLY A 420 -1.34 -4.78 -19.37
C GLY A 420 -0.77 -6.08 -18.81
N PRO A 421 0.52 -6.07 -18.47
CA PRO A 421 1.21 -7.23 -17.91
C PRO A 421 0.82 -7.54 -16.46
N ARG A 422 0.14 -6.61 -15.77
CA ARG A 422 -0.37 -6.83 -14.42
C ARG A 422 -1.63 -7.67 -14.49
N ASN A 423 -1.80 -8.55 -13.49
CA ASN A 423 -2.98 -9.40 -13.36
C ASN A 423 -3.62 -9.38 -11.97
N GLY A 424 -3.16 -8.48 -11.09
CA GLY A 424 -3.75 -8.25 -9.78
C GLY A 424 -3.80 -6.77 -9.42
N MET A 425 -4.74 -6.40 -8.54
CA MET A 425 -5.03 -5.03 -8.11
C MET A 425 -5.37 -4.94 -6.63
N HIS A 426 -5.14 -3.75 -6.06
CA HIS A 426 -5.47 -3.45 -4.66
C HIS A 426 -6.98 -3.39 -4.42
N THR A 427 -7.41 -3.82 -3.22
CA THR A 427 -8.78 -3.65 -2.74
C THR A 427 -8.81 -2.89 -1.42
N PHE A 428 -9.92 -2.16 -1.17
CA PHE A 428 -10.15 -1.47 0.09
C PHE A 428 -10.42 -2.43 1.24
N ALA A 429 -11.18 -3.48 1.00
CA ALA A 429 -11.53 -4.48 2.00
C ALA A 429 -10.54 -5.64 1.99
N ASN A 430 -10.61 -6.46 3.05
CA ASN A 430 -9.94 -7.77 3.10
C ASN A 430 -8.40 -7.70 3.26
N ALA A 431 -7.84 -6.61 3.80
CA ALA A 431 -6.46 -6.63 4.27
C ALA A 431 -6.31 -7.59 5.46
N SER A 432 -5.14 -8.20 5.61
CA SER A 432 -4.90 -9.18 6.67
C SER A 432 -4.45 -8.51 7.98
N LEU A 433 -4.95 -9.01 9.11
CA LEU A 433 -4.40 -8.69 10.42
C LEU A 433 -4.36 -9.96 11.30
N PHE A 434 -3.20 -10.22 11.91
CA PHE A 434 -2.95 -11.28 12.90
C PHE A 434 -2.30 -10.64 14.11
N VAL A 435 -2.80 -10.95 15.29
CA VAL A 435 -2.25 -10.49 16.58
C VAL A 435 -2.04 -11.70 17.46
N ASP A 436 -0.80 -12.00 17.82
CA ASP A 436 -0.42 -13.14 18.66
C ASP A 436 -0.68 -12.83 20.15
N ASP A 437 -1.95 -12.52 20.44
CA ASP A 437 -2.44 -12.22 21.77
C ASP A 437 -3.89 -12.75 21.89
N PRO A 438 -4.17 -13.65 22.89
CA PRO A 438 -5.49 -14.26 23.05
C PRO A 438 -6.60 -13.28 23.50
N ASP A 439 -6.24 -12.09 23.96
CA ASP A 439 -7.20 -11.04 24.36
C ASP A 439 -7.58 -10.13 23.19
N ALA A 440 -6.82 -10.15 22.08
CA ALA A 440 -7.12 -9.36 20.88
C ALA A 440 -8.45 -9.76 20.22
N ARG A 441 -9.14 -8.79 19.62
CA ARG A 441 -10.41 -8.98 18.90
C ARG A 441 -10.40 -8.17 17.60
N ILE A 442 -10.56 -8.88 16.48
CA ILE A 442 -10.56 -8.30 15.13
C ILE A 442 -11.98 -8.37 14.57
N ASP A 443 -12.88 -7.58 15.16
CA ASP A 443 -14.26 -7.43 14.70
C ASP A 443 -14.44 -6.01 14.17
N ASP A 444 -14.85 -5.85 12.90
CA ASP A 444 -15.06 -4.56 12.22
C ASP A 444 -13.84 -3.60 12.32
N ALA A 445 -12.62 -4.15 12.27
CA ALA A 445 -11.38 -3.39 12.42
C ALA A 445 -10.96 -2.69 11.12
N ASP A 446 -10.31 -1.55 11.29
CA ASP A 446 -9.72 -0.75 10.22
C ASP A 446 -8.20 -0.64 10.37
N LEU A 447 -7.52 -0.26 9.31
CA LEU A 447 -6.07 -0.06 9.30
C LEU A 447 -5.59 0.92 10.39
N TYR A 448 -6.43 1.91 10.74
CA TYR A 448 -6.12 2.88 11.81
C TYR A 448 -6.02 2.25 13.21
N ASP A 449 -6.62 1.07 13.43
CA ASP A 449 -6.65 0.38 14.72
C ASP A 449 -5.31 -0.29 15.08
N VAL A 450 -4.43 -0.47 14.08
CA VAL A 450 -3.12 -1.11 14.27
C VAL A 450 -2.20 -0.28 15.19
N ALA A 451 -2.11 1.04 14.96
CA ALA A 451 -1.24 1.89 15.78
C ALA A 451 -1.64 1.94 17.26
N PRO A 452 -2.91 2.24 17.64
CA PRO A 452 -3.32 2.20 19.04
C PRO A 452 -3.19 0.81 19.67
N THR A 453 -3.37 -0.26 18.91
CA THR A 453 -3.15 -1.63 19.40
C THR A 453 -1.69 -1.88 19.78
N ILE A 454 -0.74 -1.47 18.92
CA ILE A 454 0.69 -1.58 19.22
C ILE A 454 1.05 -0.74 20.46
N LEU A 455 0.53 0.49 20.58
CA LEU A 455 0.83 1.36 21.71
C LEU A 455 0.27 0.80 23.03
N ASP A 456 -0.95 0.26 23.03
CA ASP A 456 -1.55 -0.37 24.20
C ASP A 456 -0.80 -1.66 24.59
N LEU A 457 -0.44 -2.52 23.63
CA LEU A 457 0.38 -3.71 23.88
C LEU A 457 1.76 -3.37 24.46
N MET A 458 2.29 -2.21 24.15
CA MET A 458 3.57 -1.72 24.66
C MET A 458 3.45 -0.90 25.96
N ASP A 459 2.26 -0.68 26.51
CA ASP A 459 2.01 0.27 27.62
C ASP A 459 2.58 1.68 27.36
N VAL A 460 2.55 2.16 26.10
CA VAL A 460 2.96 3.52 25.73
C VAL A 460 1.78 4.46 25.85
N GLU A 461 1.89 5.51 26.68
CA GLU A 461 0.83 6.48 26.89
C GLU A 461 0.59 7.34 25.63
N TYR A 462 -0.67 7.52 25.24
CA TYR A 462 -1.13 8.44 24.20
C TYR A 462 -2.53 8.99 24.51
N GLU A 463 -2.85 10.13 23.95
CA GLU A 463 -4.21 10.68 24.04
C GLU A 463 -5.10 10.03 22.97
N ARG A 464 -6.13 9.29 23.37
CA ARG A 464 -7.03 8.57 22.44
C ARG A 464 -7.65 9.46 21.36
N SER A 465 -7.86 10.74 21.65
CA SER A 465 -8.38 11.71 20.69
C SER A 465 -7.38 12.12 19.60
N GLU A 466 -6.12 11.74 19.75
CA GLU A 466 -5.09 12.00 18.75
C GLU A 466 -5.03 10.92 17.66
N LEU A 467 -5.67 9.78 17.86
CA LEU A 467 -5.67 8.68 16.89
C LEU A 467 -7.08 8.48 16.31
N ASP A 468 -7.14 8.05 15.07
CA ASP A 468 -8.37 7.81 14.34
C ASP A 468 -8.94 6.41 14.57
N GLY A 469 -8.09 5.46 14.98
CA GLY A 469 -8.45 4.10 15.33
C GLY A 469 -8.64 3.87 16.82
N SER A 470 -8.95 2.62 17.17
CA SER A 470 -9.12 2.13 18.54
C SER A 470 -8.28 0.86 18.73
N SER A 471 -7.79 0.65 19.96
CA SER A 471 -7.07 -0.58 20.27
C SER A 471 -7.98 -1.81 20.18
N LEU A 472 -7.42 -2.91 19.72
CA LEU A 472 -8.06 -4.23 19.56
C LEU A 472 -7.78 -5.17 20.75
N VAL A 473 -7.08 -4.70 21.79
CA VAL A 473 -6.75 -5.43 23.03
C VAL A 473 -7.30 -4.76 24.26
#